data_b5e46239ccfc7b85b2120c96b0084f9b
#
_entry.id   b5e46239ccfc7b85b2120c96b0084f9b
#
_cell.length_a   1.000
_cell.length_b   1.000
_cell.length_c   1.000
_cell.angle_alpha   90.00
_cell.angle_beta   90.00
_cell.angle_gamma   90.00
#
_symmetry.space_group_name_H-M   'P 1'
#
loop_
_entity.id
_entity.type
_entity.pdbx_description
1 polymer ?
#
loop_
_entity_poly.entity_id
_entity_poly.type
_entity_poly.pdbx_seq_one_letter_code
_entity_poly.pdbx_strand_id
1 'polypeptide(L)'
;IPNFTDINFLFVKIYLIMRLIKGKKIQLGVVGGGPKSWIGHVHRISSRFDNQYEIVAGVFSRNSKLSKSFGQTLGILKERCYSNFREMAEREAERKDGINVVAIMTPPSSHQIIAEKFIDKNIHVISDKPFAGNLAQAKKLFKKIKSNKKIKYALTHNYSAYPMVREAKVLVEKGKIGKVEYINVEYVQDWSDGENITQKNAKKKFKWKIDKNIVGASAVLN
;
A
#
# COMPACT_ATOMS: atom_id res chain seq x y z
N ILE A 1 -35.31 -21.73 2.84
CA ILE A 1 -34.88 -20.38 3.26
C ILE A 1 -34.39 -20.54 4.69
N PRO A 2 -33.13 -20.31 5.04
CA PRO A 2 -32.63 -20.45 6.41
C PRO A 2 -33.35 -19.46 7.33
N ASN A 3 -33.75 -19.95 8.52
CA ASN A 3 -34.46 -19.15 9.53
C ASN A 3 -33.54 -17.99 10.02
N PHE A 4 -34.13 -16.84 10.31
CA PHE A 4 -33.44 -15.65 10.85
C PHE A 4 -32.63 -15.95 12.12
N THR A 5 -33.00 -16.95 12.90
CA THR A 5 -32.28 -17.48 14.07
C THR A 5 -30.97 -18.15 13.69
N ASP A 6 -30.89 -18.85 12.55
CA ASP A 6 -29.67 -19.53 12.09
C ASP A 6 -28.63 -18.54 11.57
N ILE A 7 -29.09 -17.45 10.95
CA ILE A 7 -28.22 -16.38 10.47
C ILE A 7 -27.56 -15.65 11.65
N ASN A 8 -28.33 -15.31 12.69
CA ASN A 8 -27.82 -14.70 13.90
C ASN A 8 -26.81 -15.60 14.63
N PHE A 9 -27.10 -16.90 14.70
CA PHE A 9 -26.19 -17.88 15.33
C PHE A 9 -24.91 -18.03 14.54
N LEU A 10 -24.97 -17.99 13.21
CA LEU A 10 -23.78 -18.01 12.34
C LEU A 10 -22.92 -16.75 12.49
N PHE A 11 -23.53 -15.55 12.54
CA PHE A 11 -22.83 -14.30 12.80
C PHE A 11 -22.18 -14.27 14.19
N VAL A 12 -22.86 -14.72 15.22
CA VAL A 12 -22.30 -14.84 16.58
C VAL A 12 -21.16 -15.86 16.61
N LYS A 13 -21.28 -16.96 15.92
CA LYS A 13 -20.23 -17.99 15.82
C LYS A 13 -19.03 -17.49 15.05
N ILE A 14 -19.21 -16.81 13.94
CA ILE A 14 -18.15 -16.14 13.18
C ILE A 14 -17.47 -15.05 14.03
N TYR A 15 -18.25 -14.22 14.73
CA TYR A 15 -17.73 -13.18 15.63
C TYR A 15 -16.93 -13.78 16.80
N LEU A 16 -17.40 -14.87 17.40
CA LEU A 16 -16.70 -15.61 18.44
C LEU A 16 -15.43 -16.28 17.92
N ILE A 17 -15.48 -16.89 16.73
CA ILE A 17 -14.30 -17.46 16.06
C ILE A 17 -13.29 -16.34 15.74
N MET A 18 -13.71 -15.21 15.19
CA MET A 18 -12.86 -14.04 14.95
C MET A 18 -12.28 -13.44 16.25
N ARG A 19 -13.00 -13.55 17.37
CA ARG A 19 -12.53 -13.13 18.70
C ARG A 19 -11.59 -14.15 19.35
N LEU A 20 -11.73 -15.44 19.04
CA LEU A 20 -10.82 -16.52 19.49
C LEU A 20 -9.53 -16.59 18.65
N ILE A 21 -9.55 -16.11 17.41
CA ILE A 21 -8.37 -15.86 16.60
C ILE A 21 -7.76 -14.49 17.00
N LYS A 22 -7.70 -14.18 18.29
CA LYS A 22 -6.94 -13.04 18.82
C LYS A 22 -5.44 -13.34 18.79
N GLY A 23 -4.93 -13.56 17.58
CA GLY A 23 -3.51 -13.38 17.32
C GLY A 23 -3.14 -11.90 17.54
N LYS A 24 -1.96 -11.65 18.04
CA LYS A 24 -1.41 -10.29 18.17
C LYS A 24 -1.48 -9.59 16.80
N LYS A 25 -2.17 -8.44 16.71
CA LYS A 25 -2.27 -7.68 15.47
C LYS A 25 -0.88 -7.36 14.91
N ILE A 26 -0.79 -7.38 13.59
CA ILE A 26 0.43 -6.97 12.89
C ILE A 26 0.61 -5.47 13.08
N GLN A 27 1.71 -5.06 13.69
CA GLN A 27 2.03 -3.66 13.92
C GLN A 27 2.47 -3.02 12.61
N LEU A 28 1.67 -2.10 12.09
CA LEU A 28 1.84 -1.45 10.80
C LEU A 28 2.42 -0.05 10.97
N GLY A 29 3.54 0.21 10.30
CA GLY A 29 4.05 1.55 10.09
C GLY A 29 3.60 2.12 8.75
N VAL A 30 3.51 3.44 8.63
CA VAL A 30 3.07 4.12 7.40
C VAL A 30 4.07 5.18 6.99
N VAL A 31 4.48 5.19 5.70
CA VAL A 31 5.30 6.26 5.10
C VAL A 31 4.57 6.84 3.89
N GLY A 32 4.21 8.11 3.97
CA GLY A 32 3.32 8.78 3.03
C GLY A 32 1.87 8.76 3.48
N GLY A 33 0.93 8.89 2.57
CA GLY A 33 -0.50 8.77 2.88
C GLY A 33 -1.06 9.86 3.81
N GLY A 34 -0.54 11.08 3.76
CA GLY A 34 -0.95 12.21 4.61
C GLY A 34 -2.42 12.65 4.43
N PRO A 35 -2.86 13.73 5.10
CA PRO A 35 -4.27 14.08 5.24
C PRO A 35 -5.01 14.30 3.92
N LYS A 36 -4.31 14.79 2.89
CA LYS A 36 -4.87 15.02 1.55
C LYS A 36 -4.66 13.86 0.57
N SER A 37 -4.12 12.73 1.04
CA SER A 37 -3.82 11.58 0.20
C SER A 37 -5.02 10.66 0.09
N TRP A 38 -5.60 10.56 -1.10
CA TRP A 38 -6.64 9.58 -1.39
C TRP A 38 -6.16 8.14 -1.15
N ILE A 39 -4.97 7.79 -1.67
CA ILE A 39 -4.44 6.43 -1.49
C ILE A 39 -4.12 6.13 -0.02
N GLY A 40 -3.71 7.13 0.77
CA GLY A 40 -3.52 6.97 2.19
C GLY A 40 -4.81 6.65 2.94
N HIS A 41 -5.94 7.21 2.50
CA HIS A 41 -7.25 6.88 3.04
C HIS A 41 -7.63 5.43 2.73
N VAL A 42 -7.43 4.99 1.48
CA VAL A 42 -7.70 3.61 1.05
C VAL A 42 -6.88 2.61 1.87
N HIS A 43 -5.58 2.80 2.02
CA HIS A 43 -4.74 1.91 2.82
C HIS A 43 -5.18 1.86 4.29
N ARG A 44 -5.58 2.99 4.89
CA ARG A 44 -6.08 3.00 6.27
C ARG A 44 -7.39 2.26 6.46
N ILE A 45 -8.30 2.33 5.48
CA ILE A 45 -9.54 1.53 5.50
C ILE A 45 -9.20 0.07 5.35
N SER A 46 -8.45 -0.29 4.30
CA SER A 46 -8.11 -1.68 3.98
C SER A 46 -7.37 -2.38 5.12
N SER A 47 -6.46 -1.68 5.81
CA SER A 47 -5.72 -2.25 6.94
C SER A 47 -6.60 -2.54 8.17
N ARG A 48 -7.79 -1.92 8.27
CA ARG A 48 -8.72 -2.11 9.37
C ARG A 48 -9.85 -3.08 9.06
N PHE A 49 -10.06 -3.39 7.78
CA PHE A 49 -11.25 -4.09 7.30
C PHE A 49 -11.44 -5.47 7.96
N ASP A 50 -10.38 -6.24 8.10
CA ASP A 50 -10.37 -7.58 8.72
C ASP A 50 -9.73 -7.59 10.12
N ASN A 51 -9.41 -6.40 10.66
CA ASN A 51 -8.83 -6.22 11.99
C ASN A 51 -7.48 -6.93 12.23
N GLN A 52 -6.74 -7.27 11.16
CA GLN A 52 -5.44 -7.94 11.25
C GLN A 52 -4.29 -6.96 11.52
N TYR A 53 -4.44 -5.69 11.15
CA TYR A 53 -3.41 -4.67 11.29
C TYR A 53 -3.78 -3.62 12.31
N GLU A 54 -2.76 -3.07 12.96
CA GLU A 54 -2.84 -1.88 13.80
C GLU A 54 -1.80 -0.85 13.37
N ILE A 55 -2.25 0.36 12.98
CA ILE A 55 -1.35 1.44 12.58
C ILE A 55 -0.80 2.09 13.84
N VAL A 56 0.50 1.90 14.10
CA VAL A 56 1.13 2.31 15.36
C VAL A 56 2.25 3.33 15.18
N ALA A 57 2.72 3.54 13.96
CA ALA A 57 3.81 4.48 13.68
C ALA A 57 3.65 5.12 12.30
N GLY A 58 4.18 6.33 12.10
CA GLY A 58 4.11 6.91 10.77
C GLY A 58 4.90 8.17 10.50
N VAL A 59 5.17 8.36 9.19
CA VAL A 59 5.67 9.59 8.57
C VAL A 59 4.70 9.99 7.47
N PHE A 60 3.85 10.97 7.71
CA PHE A 60 2.73 11.31 6.84
C PHE A 60 2.98 12.49 5.91
N SER A 61 4.05 13.23 6.14
CA SER A 61 4.41 14.42 5.36
C SER A 61 5.90 14.72 5.47
N ARG A 62 6.45 15.41 4.45
CA ARG A 62 7.77 16.04 4.53
C ARG A 62 7.80 17.22 5.52
N ASN A 63 6.64 17.84 5.76
CA ASN A 63 6.52 18.82 6.84
C ASN A 63 6.36 18.08 8.16
N SER A 64 7.35 18.23 9.05
CA SER A 64 7.43 17.53 10.34
C SER A 64 6.23 17.83 11.24
N LYS A 65 5.81 19.11 11.35
CA LYS A 65 4.66 19.51 12.16
C LYS A 65 3.37 18.84 11.66
N LEU A 66 3.14 18.89 10.35
CA LEU A 66 1.96 18.25 9.74
C LEU A 66 2.00 16.72 9.89
N SER A 67 3.18 16.09 9.72
CA SER A 67 3.35 14.65 9.91
C SER A 67 2.95 14.23 11.34
N LYS A 68 3.50 14.93 12.33
CA LYS A 68 3.26 14.62 13.75
C LYS A 68 1.79 14.88 14.15
N SER A 69 1.24 16.04 13.80
CA SER A 69 -0.15 16.36 14.16
C SER A 69 -1.14 15.37 13.50
N PHE A 70 -0.93 15.04 12.24
CA PHE A 70 -1.81 14.09 11.55
C PHE A 70 -1.71 12.67 12.14
N GLY A 71 -0.51 12.19 12.48
CA GLY A 71 -0.35 10.90 13.14
C GLY A 71 -1.14 10.82 14.45
N GLN A 72 -1.10 11.89 15.25
CA GLN A 72 -1.88 11.98 16.49
C GLN A 72 -3.39 11.92 16.26
N THR A 73 -3.91 12.53 15.19
CA THR A 73 -5.35 12.41 14.84
C THR A 73 -5.77 11.00 14.47
N LEU A 74 -4.81 10.14 14.11
CA LEU A 74 -5.04 8.71 13.85
C LEU A 74 -4.93 7.84 15.11
N GLY A 75 -4.68 8.43 16.29
CA GLY A 75 -4.48 7.73 17.55
C GLY A 75 -3.07 7.18 17.76
N ILE A 76 -2.11 7.57 16.91
CA ILE A 76 -0.71 7.14 17.06
C ILE A 76 -0.04 7.92 18.19
N LEU A 77 0.71 7.24 19.04
CA LEU A 77 1.48 7.84 20.12
C LEU A 77 2.45 8.90 19.59
N LYS A 78 2.58 10.02 20.29
CA LYS A 78 3.37 11.19 19.85
C LYS A 78 4.81 10.82 19.50
N GLU A 79 5.44 9.96 20.26
CA GLU A 79 6.81 9.50 20.08
C GLU A 79 6.97 8.55 18.87
N ARG A 80 5.86 8.02 18.32
CA ARG A 80 5.83 7.19 17.12
C ARG A 80 5.34 7.93 15.88
N CYS A 81 5.12 9.24 15.99
CA CYS A 81 4.85 10.16 14.88
C CYS A 81 6.17 10.80 14.43
N TYR A 82 6.80 10.24 13.42
CA TYR A 82 8.15 10.61 13.01
C TYR A 82 8.18 11.76 11.99
N SER A 83 9.35 12.39 11.89
CA SER A 83 9.65 13.45 10.90
C SER A 83 10.15 12.90 9.58
N ASN A 84 10.84 11.76 9.63
CA ASN A 84 11.42 11.13 8.46
C ASN A 84 11.44 9.60 8.60
N PHE A 85 11.47 8.91 7.46
CA PHE A 85 11.40 7.45 7.43
C PHE A 85 12.68 6.75 7.92
N ARG A 86 13.84 7.40 7.87
CA ARG A 86 15.10 6.81 8.37
C ARG A 86 15.07 6.70 9.88
N GLU A 87 14.70 7.79 10.54
CA GLU A 87 14.47 7.80 12.00
C GLU A 87 13.44 6.75 12.41
N MET A 88 12.31 6.70 11.68
CA MET A 88 11.27 5.70 11.94
C MET A 88 11.81 4.27 11.82
N ALA A 89 12.55 3.96 10.76
CA ALA A 89 13.09 2.62 10.54
C ALA A 89 14.07 2.20 11.65
N GLU A 90 14.90 3.14 12.12
CA GLU A 90 15.87 2.88 13.19
C GLU A 90 15.17 2.66 14.53
N ARG A 91 14.35 3.61 14.96
CA ARG A 91 13.68 3.54 16.26
C ARG A 91 12.69 2.37 16.36
N GLU A 92 11.93 2.12 15.30
CA GLU A 92 10.96 1.01 15.32
C GLU A 92 11.64 -0.37 15.33
N ALA A 93 12.83 -0.50 14.73
CA ALA A 93 13.61 -1.74 14.78
C ALA A 93 14.18 -2.06 16.19
N GLU A 94 14.39 -1.04 17.01
CA GLU A 94 14.92 -1.17 18.38
C GLU A 94 13.83 -1.44 19.43
N ARG A 95 12.57 -1.19 19.09
CA ARG A 95 11.44 -1.37 20.01
C ARG A 95 11.04 -2.83 20.13
N LYS A 96 10.69 -3.27 21.33
CA LYS A 96 10.07 -4.59 21.58
C LYS A 96 8.67 -4.72 20.96
N ASP A 97 7.95 -3.59 20.85
CA ASP A 97 6.62 -3.44 20.26
C ASP A 97 6.66 -2.74 18.90
N GLY A 98 7.82 -2.75 18.23
CA GLY A 98 8.05 -2.09 16.97
C GLY A 98 7.20 -2.63 15.83
N ILE A 99 7.23 -1.94 14.70
CA ILE A 99 6.45 -2.35 13.52
C ILE A 99 6.97 -3.65 12.94
N ASN A 100 6.04 -4.52 12.53
CA ASN A 100 6.36 -5.73 11.78
C ASN A 100 6.49 -5.45 10.28
N VAL A 101 5.71 -4.50 9.78
CA VAL A 101 5.62 -4.15 8.37
C VAL A 101 5.42 -2.65 8.18
N VAL A 102 5.97 -2.11 7.11
CA VAL A 102 5.74 -0.72 6.68
C VAL A 102 4.93 -0.67 5.39
N ALA A 103 3.91 0.19 5.33
CA ALA A 103 3.19 0.54 4.11
C ALA A 103 3.78 1.84 3.52
N ILE A 104 4.20 1.79 2.25
CA ILE A 104 4.83 2.91 1.54
C ILE A 104 3.86 3.45 0.49
N MET A 105 3.46 4.70 0.63
CA MET A 105 2.49 5.41 -0.22
C MET A 105 3.03 6.77 -0.66
N THR A 106 4.30 6.81 -0.98
CA THR A 106 5.00 8.02 -1.42
C THR A 106 5.05 8.08 -2.96
N PRO A 107 5.56 9.16 -3.58
CA PRO A 107 5.82 9.15 -5.01
C PRO A 107 6.79 8.04 -5.44
N PRO A 108 6.60 7.44 -6.64
CA PRO A 108 7.36 6.27 -7.12
C PRO A 108 8.87 6.39 -7.05
N SER A 109 9.42 7.58 -7.32
CA SER A 109 10.86 7.85 -7.26
C SER A 109 11.50 7.56 -5.89
N SER A 110 10.70 7.51 -4.82
CA SER A 110 11.17 7.28 -3.46
C SER A 110 10.89 5.86 -2.93
N HIS A 111 10.13 5.03 -3.65
CA HIS A 111 9.75 3.69 -3.19
C HIS A 111 10.97 2.83 -2.86
N GLN A 112 11.94 2.77 -3.79
CA GLN A 112 13.12 1.94 -3.63
C GLN A 112 13.95 2.33 -2.40
N ILE A 113 14.28 3.61 -2.24
CA ILE A 113 15.15 4.06 -1.14
C ILE A 113 14.48 3.90 0.23
N ILE A 114 13.16 4.09 0.30
CA ILE A 114 12.40 3.88 1.53
C ILE A 114 12.35 2.39 1.85
N ALA A 115 11.97 1.56 0.89
CA ALA A 115 11.87 0.11 1.07
C ALA A 115 13.20 -0.51 1.52
N GLU A 116 14.33 -0.14 0.88
CA GLU A 116 15.66 -0.62 1.26
C GLU A 116 15.99 -0.33 2.71
N LYS A 117 15.62 0.87 3.22
CA LYS A 117 15.90 1.24 4.61
C LYS A 117 15.17 0.35 5.62
N PHE A 118 13.92 0.00 5.36
CA PHE A 118 13.16 -0.91 6.24
C PHE A 118 13.61 -2.36 6.09
N ILE A 119 13.95 -2.80 4.87
CA ILE A 119 14.52 -4.13 4.62
C ILE A 119 15.82 -4.32 5.41
N ASP A 120 16.69 -3.30 5.47
CA ASP A 120 17.94 -3.33 6.25
C ASP A 120 17.71 -3.51 7.75
N LYS A 121 16.53 -3.13 8.21
CA LYS A 121 16.10 -3.29 9.60
C LYS A 121 15.24 -4.54 9.83
N ASN A 122 15.17 -5.45 8.87
CA ASN A 122 14.35 -6.66 8.89
C ASN A 122 12.84 -6.39 9.09
N ILE A 123 12.35 -5.25 8.63
CA ILE A 123 10.94 -4.89 8.63
C ILE A 123 10.34 -5.23 7.28
N HIS A 124 9.22 -5.94 7.27
CA HIS A 124 8.49 -6.30 6.04
C HIS A 124 7.95 -5.06 5.33
N VAL A 125 7.69 -5.16 4.03
CA VAL A 125 7.27 -4.01 3.22
C VAL A 125 6.01 -4.31 2.43
N ILE A 126 5.04 -3.39 2.51
CA ILE A 126 3.93 -3.26 1.57
C ILE A 126 4.18 -1.95 0.81
N SER A 127 4.36 -2.00 -0.49
CA SER A 127 4.59 -0.80 -1.30
C SER A 127 3.44 -0.55 -2.26
N ASP A 128 3.07 0.70 -2.42
CA ASP A 128 2.14 1.06 -3.49
C ASP A 128 2.80 0.93 -4.87
N LYS A 129 1.98 0.79 -5.89
CA LYS A 129 2.44 0.73 -7.29
C LYS A 129 2.94 2.14 -7.75
N PRO A 130 3.86 2.18 -8.71
CA PRO A 130 4.66 1.08 -9.26
C PRO A 130 5.76 0.63 -8.31
N PHE A 131 6.37 -0.52 -8.58
CA PHE A 131 7.42 -1.12 -7.76
C PHE A 131 8.60 -0.18 -7.48
N ALA A 132 9.00 0.60 -8.49
CA ALA A 132 10.05 1.63 -8.40
C ALA A 132 9.86 2.71 -9.49
N GLY A 133 10.57 3.81 -9.39
CA GLY A 133 10.50 4.91 -10.36
C GLY A 133 11.14 4.60 -11.72
N ASN A 134 12.07 3.67 -11.79
CA ASN A 134 12.72 3.25 -13.04
C ASN A 134 13.31 1.83 -12.93
N LEU A 135 13.76 1.29 -14.07
CA LEU A 135 14.28 -0.09 -14.14
C LEU A 135 15.54 -0.31 -13.29
N ALA A 136 16.44 0.66 -13.20
CA ALA A 136 17.66 0.53 -12.39
C ALA A 136 17.31 0.39 -10.90
N GLN A 137 16.41 1.23 -10.40
CA GLN A 137 15.88 1.14 -9.05
C GLN A 137 15.16 -0.18 -8.80
N ALA A 138 14.34 -0.63 -9.76
CA ALA A 138 13.63 -1.90 -9.67
C ALA A 138 14.60 -3.10 -9.56
N LYS A 139 15.62 -3.16 -10.42
CA LYS A 139 16.65 -4.22 -10.37
C LYS A 139 17.40 -4.23 -9.03
N LYS A 140 17.76 -3.05 -8.53
CA LYS A 140 18.47 -2.91 -7.24
C LYS A 140 17.61 -3.40 -6.08
N LEU A 141 16.37 -2.93 -5.99
CA LEU A 141 15.42 -3.33 -4.95
C LEU A 141 15.11 -4.82 -5.02
N PHE A 142 14.87 -5.36 -6.22
CA PHE A 142 14.61 -6.78 -6.42
C PHE A 142 15.78 -7.67 -5.94
N LYS A 143 17.03 -7.29 -6.29
CA LYS A 143 18.22 -7.98 -5.81
C LYS A 143 18.28 -8.01 -4.28
N LYS A 144 17.99 -6.88 -3.64
CA LYS A 144 17.97 -6.75 -2.18
C LYS A 144 16.90 -7.63 -1.53
N ILE A 145 15.67 -7.63 -2.06
CA ILE A 145 14.60 -8.49 -1.57
C ILE A 145 14.99 -9.98 -1.71
N LYS A 146 15.52 -10.37 -2.88
CA LYS A 146 15.90 -11.75 -3.17
C LYS A 146 17.03 -12.25 -2.25
N SER A 147 17.96 -11.38 -1.86
CA SER A 147 19.06 -11.72 -0.96
C SER A 147 18.65 -11.86 0.51
N ASN A 148 17.52 -11.29 0.92
CA ASN A 148 17.02 -11.39 2.30
C ASN A 148 15.74 -12.23 2.37
N LYS A 149 15.91 -13.55 2.52
CA LYS A 149 14.79 -14.50 2.57
C LYS A 149 13.85 -14.32 3.76
N LYS A 150 14.25 -13.58 4.80
CA LYS A 150 13.41 -13.29 5.97
C LYS A 150 12.35 -12.25 5.67
N ILE A 151 12.58 -11.39 4.68
CA ILE A 151 11.68 -10.29 4.32
C ILE A 151 10.56 -10.78 3.42
N LYS A 152 9.35 -10.34 3.74
CA LYS A 152 8.19 -10.38 2.84
C LYS A 152 8.00 -9.00 2.24
N TYR A 153 7.88 -8.96 0.92
CA TYR A 153 7.58 -7.74 0.16
C TYR A 153 6.30 -7.94 -0.63
N ALA A 154 5.33 -7.06 -0.43
CA ALA A 154 4.08 -7.05 -1.18
C ALA A 154 3.96 -5.74 -1.98
N LEU A 155 3.59 -5.87 -3.24
CA LEU A 155 3.22 -4.74 -4.09
C LEU A 155 1.70 -4.66 -4.18
N THR A 156 1.11 -3.49 -3.90
CA THR A 156 -0.34 -3.29 -4.03
C THR A 156 -0.75 -3.13 -5.50
N HIS A 157 -0.58 -4.20 -6.26
CA HIS A 157 -1.02 -4.30 -7.64
C HIS A 157 -2.47 -4.83 -7.67
N ASN A 158 -3.41 -3.96 -7.25
CA ASN A 158 -4.79 -4.32 -6.92
C ASN A 158 -5.57 -4.96 -8.08
N TYR A 159 -5.37 -4.51 -9.32
CA TYR A 159 -6.12 -5.04 -10.48
C TYR A 159 -5.89 -6.53 -10.72
N SER A 160 -4.68 -7.04 -10.50
CA SER A 160 -4.40 -8.47 -10.61
C SER A 160 -5.06 -9.32 -9.52
N ALA A 161 -5.55 -8.69 -8.46
CA ALA A 161 -6.23 -9.36 -7.36
C ALA A 161 -7.76 -9.35 -7.47
N TYR A 162 -8.33 -8.66 -8.45
CA TYR A 162 -9.78 -8.63 -8.65
C TYR A 162 -10.32 -10.04 -8.92
N PRO A 163 -11.46 -10.42 -8.28
CA PRO A 163 -11.99 -11.76 -8.39
C PRO A 163 -12.17 -12.24 -9.84
N MET A 164 -12.73 -11.38 -10.71
CA MET A 164 -12.96 -11.73 -12.12
C MET A 164 -11.66 -11.86 -12.92
N VAL A 165 -10.62 -11.07 -12.59
CA VAL A 165 -9.30 -11.20 -13.24
C VAL A 165 -8.64 -12.53 -12.83
N ARG A 166 -8.79 -12.92 -11.56
CA ARG A 166 -8.31 -14.23 -11.08
C ARG A 166 -9.07 -15.39 -11.69
N GLU A 167 -10.40 -15.27 -11.83
CA GLU A 167 -11.21 -16.27 -12.50
C GLU A 167 -10.84 -16.39 -13.99
N ALA A 168 -10.67 -15.28 -14.71
CA ALA A 168 -10.19 -15.28 -16.09
C ALA A 168 -8.87 -16.04 -16.21
N LYS A 169 -7.92 -15.81 -15.31
CA LYS A 169 -6.66 -16.56 -15.26
C LYS A 169 -6.89 -18.07 -15.12
N VAL A 170 -7.76 -18.48 -14.20
CA VAL A 170 -8.08 -19.90 -13.97
C VAL A 170 -8.71 -20.55 -15.21
N LEU A 171 -9.61 -19.84 -15.89
CA LEU A 171 -10.24 -20.33 -17.12
C LEU A 171 -9.20 -20.53 -18.24
N VAL A 172 -8.26 -19.61 -18.39
CA VAL A 172 -7.14 -19.73 -19.34
C VAL A 172 -6.25 -20.92 -18.98
N GLU A 173 -5.82 -21.03 -17.73
CA GLU A 173 -4.95 -22.12 -17.25
C GLU A 173 -5.61 -23.51 -17.41
N LYS A 174 -6.93 -23.59 -17.26
CA LYS A 174 -7.71 -24.82 -17.48
C LYS A 174 -8.02 -25.10 -18.96
N GLY A 175 -7.54 -24.28 -19.88
CA GLY A 175 -7.77 -24.44 -21.32
C GLY A 175 -9.22 -24.23 -21.78
N LYS A 176 -10.05 -23.55 -20.97
CA LYS A 176 -11.49 -23.36 -21.26
C LYS A 176 -11.76 -22.53 -22.52
N ILE A 177 -10.80 -21.69 -22.91
CA ILE A 177 -10.86 -20.87 -24.13
C ILE A 177 -9.84 -21.36 -25.20
N GLY A 178 -9.24 -22.52 -24.99
CA GLY A 178 -8.19 -23.05 -25.87
C GLY A 178 -6.86 -22.29 -25.74
N LYS A 179 -6.05 -22.33 -26.79
CA LYS A 179 -4.79 -21.60 -26.86
C LYS A 179 -5.05 -20.11 -27.06
N VAL A 180 -4.47 -19.28 -26.20
CA VAL A 180 -4.54 -17.83 -26.36
C VAL A 180 -3.64 -17.42 -27.53
N GLU A 181 -4.22 -16.80 -28.56
CA GLU A 181 -3.50 -16.30 -29.72
C GLU A 181 -3.40 -14.79 -29.76
N TYR A 182 -4.38 -14.10 -29.18
CA TYR A 182 -4.42 -12.64 -29.15
C TYR A 182 -5.01 -12.12 -27.84
N ILE A 183 -4.46 -11.02 -27.33
CA ILE A 183 -4.97 -10.31 -26.16
C ILE A 183 -5.11 -8.84 -26.52
N ASN A 184 -6.31 -8.28 -26.36
CA ASN A 184 -6.56 -6.83 -26.41
C ASN A 184 -7.01 -6.35 -25.03
N VAL A 185 -6.40 -5.27 -24.54
CA VAL A 185 -6.76 -4.65 -23.26
C VAL A 185 -6.98 -3.17 -23.47
N GLU A 186 -8.15 -2.70 -23.10
CA GLU A 186 -8.51 -1.28 -23.11
C GLU A 186 -8.81 -0.81 -21.69
N TYR A 187 -8.17 0.29 -21.30
CA TYR A 187 -8.38 0.91 -19.98
C TYR A 187 -8.52 2.42 -20.15
N VAL A 188 -9.74 2.85 -20.43
CA VAL A 188 -10.07 4.26 -20.67
C VAL A 188 -10.33 4.95 -19.35
N GLN A 189 -9.67 6.10 -19.13
CA GLN A 189 -9.82 6.93 -17.94
C GLN A 189 -9.99 8.39 -18.31
N ASP A 190 -10.85 9.09 -17.59
CA ASP A 190 -11.20 10.51 -17.78
C ASP A 190 -10.39 11.49 -16.92
N TRP A 191 -9.67 11.02 -15.90
CA TRP A 191 -8.98 11.87 -14.93
C TRP A 191 -7.91 12.79 -15.53
N SER A 192 -7.40 12.46 -16.72
CA SER A 192 -6.39 13.24 -17.47
C SER A 192 -6.96 14.00 -18.66
N ASP A 193 -8.26 14.06 -18.77
CA ASP A 193 -8.92 14.78 -19.84
C ASP A 193 -8.58 16.29 -19.79
N GLY A 194 -8.60 16.95 -20.97
CA GLY A 194 -8.09 18.31 -21.17
C GLY A 194 -8.70 19.37 -20.25
N GLU A 195 -9.96 19.24 -19.85
CA GLU A 195 -10.63 20.19 -18.96
C GLU A 195 -10.08 20.12 -17.54
N ASN A 196 -9.82 18.93 -17.03
CA ASN A 196 -9.22 18.72 -15.71
C ASN A 196 -7.75 19.17 -15.64
N ILE A 197 -7.03 19.16 -16.78
CA ILE A 197 -5.63 19.61 -16.85
C ILE A 197 -5.52 21.11 -17.09
N THR A 198 -6.48 21.74 -17.78
CA THR A 198 -6.44 23.16 -18.16
C THR A 198 -6.79 24.11 -17.03
N GLN A 199 -7.55 23.71 -16.04
CA GLN A 199 -7.82 24.55 -14.87
C GLN A 199 -6.52 24.84 -14.09
N LYS A 200 -6.26 26.12 -13.83
CA LYS A 200 -5.03 26.62 -13.16
C LYS A 200 -4.69 25.88 -11.87
N ASN A 201 -5.70 25.44 -11.13
CA ASN A 201 -5.58 24.67 -9.89
C ASN A 201 -5.32 23.16 -10.13
N ALA A 202 -5.85 22.60 -11.23
CA ALA A 202 -5.62 21.22 -11.61
C ALA A 202 -4.17 21.01 -12.09
N LYS A 203 -3.61 21.93 -12.89
CA LYS A 203 -2.18 21.90 -13.30
C LYS A 203 -1.25 21.82 -12.09
N LYS A 204 -1.52 22.55 -11.01
CA LYS A 204 -0.72 22.51 -9.78
C LYS A 204 -0.90 21.19 -9.01
N LYS A 205 -2.12 20.66 -8.97
CA LYS A 205 -2.48 19.43 -8.24
C LYS A 205 -1.95 18.18 -8.93
N PHE A 206 -1.93 18.15 -10.26
CA PHE A 206 -1.54 16.98 -11.06
C PHE A 206 -0.12 17.07 -11.64
N LYS A 207 0.56 18.24 -11.56
CA LYS A 207 1.91 18.43 -12.11
C LYS A 207 2.89 17.34 -11.70
N TRP A 208 2.81 16.87 -10.46
CA TRP A 208 3.69 15.79 -9.99
C TRP A 208 3.41 14.45 -10.66
N LYS A 209 2.18 14.18 -11.14
CA LYS A 209 1.80 12.92 -11.80
C LYS A 209 2.34 12.82 -13.22
N ILE A 210 2.62 13.95 -13.86
CA ILE A 210 3.17 14.03 -15.22
C ILE A 210 4.67 14.35 -15.24
N ASP A 211 5.25 14.64 -14.08
CA ASP A 211 6.69 14.90 -13.97
C ASP A 211 7.47 13.59 -13.91
N LYS A 212 8.18 13.29 -14.99
CA LYS A 212 9.00 12.07 -15.14
C LYS A 212 10.03 11.88 -14.02
N ASN A 213 10.55 12.98 -13.44
CA ASN A 213 11.52 12.92 -12.36
C ASN A 213 10.88 12.47 -11.02
N ILE A 214 9.57 12.68 -10.86
CA ILE A 214 8.82 12.31 -9.66
C ILE A 214 8.20 10.92 -9.79
N VAL A 215 7.54 10.65 -10.91
CA VAL A 215 6.79 9.40 -11.11
C VAL A 215 7.52 8.37 -11.97
N GLY A 216 8.63 8.76 -12.61
CA GLY A 216 9.38 7.86 -13.48
C GLY A 216 8.53 7.33 -14.63
N ALA A 217 8.64 6.04 -14.92
CA ALA A 217 7.91 5.37 -16.00
C ALA A 217 6.38 5.44 -15.83
N SER A 218 5.87 5.60 -14.62
CA SER A 218 4.42 5.65 -14.38
C SER A 218 3.73 6.92 -14.91
N ALA A 219 4.49 7.94 -15.32
CA ALA A 219 3.95 9.11 -16.01
C ALA A 219 3.27 8.77 -17.35
N VAL A 220 3.64 7.63 -17.94
CA VAL A 220 3.15 7.15 -19.25
C VAL A 220 2.06 6.09 -19.08
N LEU A 221 1.96 5.49 -17.90
CA LEU A 221 1.11 4.32 -17.62
C LEU A 221 -0.12 4.66 -16.75
N ASN A 222 -0.35 5.92 -16.47
CA ASN A 222 -1.54 6.36 -15.72
C ASN A 222 -2.48 7.14 -16.61
#